data_e0a81a890adebec3c6c615dd66037da2
#
_entry.id   e0a81a890adebec3c6c615dd66037da2
#
_cell.length_a   1.000
_cell.length_b   1.000
_cell.length_c   1.000
_cell.angle_alpha   90.00
_cell.angle_beta   90.00
_cell.angle_gamma   90.00
#
_symmetry.space_group_name_H-M   'P 1'
#
loop_
_entity.id
_entity.type
_entity.pdbx_description
1 polymer ?
#
loop_
_entity_poly.entity_id
_entity_poly.type
_entity_poly.pdbx_seq_one_letter_code
_entity_poly.pdbx_strand_id
1 'polypeptide(L)'
;MTRILAWHFLPEDRRLRYDDGREVKAGESLSVDVTPVLCERGMHASPRIIDALSFRTGPVLCRVRVSGDVVRGGDKVAGRTRECLWMVDAAPALRMFAVDCRARQIATYRRRGVRIDPRADAAIAAAYGYLAGTVTLAEVRAAADATHAAAAA
;
A
#
# COMPACT_ATOMS: atom_id res chain seq x y z
N MET A 1 8.52 6.22 -28.40
CA MET A 1 8.30 6.81 -27.05
C MET A 1 8.27 5.69 -26.01
N THR A 2 9.06 5.81 -24.96
CA THR A 2 9.10 4.83 -23.85
C THR A 2 7.78 4.86 -23.08
N ARG A 3 7.19 3.67 -22.87
CA ARG A 3 5.99 3.47 -22.05
C ARG A 3 6.28 2.41 -21.01
N ILE A 4 5.94 2.67 -19.74
CA ILE A 4 6.19 1.74 -18.64
C ILE A 4 4.88 1.43 -17.94
N LEU A 5 4.56 0.14 -17.83
CA LEU A 5 3.49 -0.33 -16.98
C LEU A 5 3.95 -0.34 -15.52
N ALA A 6 3.19 0.34 -14.67
CA ALA A 6 3.55 0.55 -13.26
C ALA A 6 2.31 0.49 -12.36
N TRP A 7 2.53 0.68 -11.07
CA TRP A 7 1.52 0.69 -10.02
C TRP A 7 1.51 2.02 -9.28
N HIS A 8 0.33 2.45 -8.88
CA HIS A 8 0.15 3.67 -8.09
C HIS A 8 -0.99 3.48 -7.09
N PHE A 9 -0.86 4.05 -5.89
CA PHE A 9 -1.93 4.10 -4.92
C PHE A 9 -2.50 5.51 -4.83
N LEU A 10 -3.82 5.61 -4.78
CA LEU A 10 -4.56 6.85 -4.57
C LEU A 10 -5.29 6.83 -3.23
N PRO A 11 -5.58 8.00 -2.67
CA PRO A 11 -6.54 8.14 -1.58
C PRO A 11 -7.95 7.68 -2.00
N GLU A 12 -8.86 7.56 -1.04
CA GLU A 12 -10.27 7.18 -1.27
C GLU A 12 -10.98 8.16 -2.20
N ASP A 13 -10.66 9.45 -2.13
CA ASP A 13 -11.20 10.51 -2.98
C ASP A 13 -10.68 10.49 -4.43
N ARG A 14 -9.74 9.58 -4.74
CA ARG A 14 -9.09 9.41 -6.05
C ARG A 14 -8.42 10.67 -6.59
N ARG A 15 -8.06 11.64 -5.72
CA ARG A 15 -7.42 12.88 -6.12
C ARG A 15 -5.91 12.80 -5.95
N LEU A 16 -5.20 13.46 -6.88
CA LEU A 16 -3.77 13.66 -6.75
C LEU A 16 -3.47 14.53 -5.52
N ARG A 17 -2.34 14.26 -4.88
CA ARG A 17 -1.82 15.05 -3.75
C ARG A 17 -0.83 16.10 -4.23
N TYR A 18 -0.21 16.81 -3.30
CA TYR A 18 0.83 17.82 -3.55
C TYR A 18 0.32 18.96 -4.45
N ASP A 19 -0.81 19.59 -4.05
CA ASP A 19 -1.46 20.74 -4.65
C ASP A 19 -2.02 20.53 -6.09
N ASP A 20 -1.93 19.33 -6.64
CA ASP A 20 -2.51 19.01 -7.95
C ASP A 20 -4.05 18.91 -7.87
N GLY A 21 -4.58 18.15 -6.93
CA GLY A 21 -6.02 18.02 -6.65
C GLY A 21 -6.88 17.41 -7.77
N ARG A 22 -6.32 17.11 -8.96
CA ARG A 22 -7.07 16.52 -10.07
C ARG A 22 -7.57 15.13 -9.73
N GLU A 23 -8.79 14.83 -10.14
CA GLU A 23 -9.38 13.49 -10.02
C GLU A 23 -8.73 12.55 -11.05
N VAL A 24 -8.44 11.32 -10.62
CA VAL A 24 -7.96 10.25 -11.49
C VAL A 24 -9.11 9.32 -11.82
N LYS A 25 -9.34 9.06 -13.12
CA LYS A 25 -10.37 8.12 -13.59
C LYS A 25 -9.73 7.00 -14.42
N ALA A 26 -10.32 5.80 -14.31
CA ALA A 26 -9.92 4.68 -15.15
C ALA A 26 -10.18 4.98 -16.64
N GLY A 27 -9.22 4.66 -17.49
CA GLY A 27 -9.24 4.96 -18.93
C GLY A 27 -8.74 6.36 -19.28
N GLU A 28 -8.46 7.24 -18.30
CA GLU A 28 -8.02 8.61 -18.56
C GLU A 28 -6.52 8.81 -18.30
N SER A 29 -5.96 9.78 -18.99
CA SER A 29 -4.57 10.23 -18.86
C SER A 29 -4.50 11.60 -18.23
N LEU A 30 -3.59 11.77 -17.26
CA LEU A 30 -3.21 13.06 -16.72
C LEU A 30 -1.76 13.37 -17.11
N SER A 31 -1.52 14.63 -17.47
CA SER A 31 -0.20 15.11 -17.90
C SER A 31 0.22 16.35 -17.13
N VAL A 32 1.54 16.53 -17.04
CA VAL A 32 2.18 17.74 -16.52
C VAL A 32 3.19 18.27 -17.53
N ASP A 33 3.27 19.58 -17.65
CA ASP A 33 4.25 20.23 -18.55
C ASP A 33 5.52 20.61 -17.79
N VAL A 34 6.19 19.57 -17.27
CA VAL A 34 7.48 19.72 -16.59
C VAL A 34 8.42 18.59 -17.05
N THR A 35 9.72 18.84 -16.98
CA THR A 35 10.71 17.76 -17.12
C THR A 35 10.67 16.90 -15.88
N PRO A 36 10.40 15.58 -16.02
CA PRO A 36 10.28 14.69 -14.85
C PRO A 36 11.60 14.58 -14.10
N VAL A 37 11.50 14.66 -12.75
CA VAL A 37 12.61 14.44 -11.82
C VAL A 37 12.09 13.53 -10.71
N LEU A 38 12.80 12.44 -10.41
CA LEU A 38 12.40 11.50 -9.38
C LEU A 38 12.29 12.18 -8.01
N CYS A 39 11.20 11.88 -7.30
CA CYS A 39 10.89 12.41 -5.97
C CYS A 39 10.60 13.93 -5.92
N GLU A 40 10.60 14.62 -7.04
CA GLU A 40 10.43 16.07 -7.10
C GLU A 40 9.22 16.46 -7.97
N ARG A 41 9.26 16.13 -9.26
CA ARG A 41 8.22 16.55 -10.21
C ARG A 41 7.97 15.52 -11.31
N GLY A 42 6.75 15.53 -11.85
CA GLY A 42 6.29 14.57 -12.84
C GLY A 42 5.26 13.59 -12.29
N MET A 43 4.73 12.75 -13.16
CA MET A 43 3.77 11.71 -12.84
C MET A 43 4.51 10.45 -12.38
N HIS A 44 4.55 10.22 -11.06
CA HIS A 44 5.26 9.10 -10.46
C HIS A 44 4.41 7.83 -10.39
N ALA A 45 5.09 6.67 -10.48
CA ALA A 45 4.55 5.35 -10.22
C ALA A 45 5.69 4.37 -9.90
N SER A 46 5.39 3.15 -9.48
CA SER A 46 6.39 2.12 -9.18
C SER A 46 6.23 0.90 -10.10
N PRO A 47 7.31 0.37 -10.68
CA PRO A 47 7.25 -0.80 -11.54
C PRO A 47 6.72 -2.04 -10.84
N ARG A 48 7.03 -2.22 -9.55
CA ARG A 48 6.55 -3.31 -8.71
C ARG A 48 5.51 -2.82 -7.72
N ILE A 49 4.48 -3.63 -7.46
CA ILE A 49 3.41 -3.28 -6.52
C ILE A 49 3.92 -3.09 -5.09
N ILE A 50 4.92 -3.87 -4.69
CA ILE A 50 5.51 -3.77 -3.35
C ILE A 50 6.22 -2.43 -3.13
N ASP A 51 6.85 -1.90 -4.17
CA ASP A 51 7.48 -0.58 -4.10
C ASP A 51 6.41 0.52 -4.07
N ALA A 52 5.34 0.38 -4.86
CA ALA A 52 4.20 1.31 -4.82
C ALA A 52 3.55 1.39 -3.43
N LEU A 53 3.54 0.27 -2.68
CA LEU A 53 3.00 0.21 -1.33
C LEU A 53 3.75 1.13 -0.35
N SER A 54 5.06 1.31 -0.54
CA SER A 54 5.88 2.21 0.28
C SER A 54 5.51 3.69 0.08
N PHE A 55 4.90 4.04 -1.05
CA PHE A 55 4.49 5.41 -1.41
C PHE A 55 2.97 5.58 -1.40
N ARG A 56 2.23 4.64 -0.81
CA ARG A 56 0.77 4.68 -0.83
C ARG A 56 0.22 5.89 -0.08
N THR A 57 -0.78 6.53 -0.67
CA THR A 57 -1.53 7.64 -0.07
C THR A 57 -2.93 7.23 0.40
N GLY A 58 -3.36 6.01 0.04
CA GLY A 58 -4.66 5.46 0.41
C GLY A 58 -4.87 4.05 -0.16
N PRO A 59 -6.09 3.53 -0.14
CA PRO A 59 -6.36 2.13 -0.48
C PRO A 59 -6.64 1.89 -1.96
N VAL A 60 -6.81 2.92 -2.80
CA VAL A 60 -7.18 2.71 -4.19
C VAL A 60 -5.94 2.36 -5.02
N LEU A 61 -5.85 1.09 -5.42
CA LEU A 61 -4.76 0.59 -6.25
C LEU A 61 -5.07 0.83 -7.73
N CYS A 62 -4.11 1.43 -8.43
CA CYS A 62 -4.19 1.69 -9.86
C CYS A 62 -3.10 0.93 -10.63
N ARG A 63 -3.49 0.29 -11.73
CA ARG A 63 -2.55 -0.09 -12.80
C ARG A 63 -2.42 1.08 -13.74
N VAL A 64 -1.20 1.54 -13.96
CA VAL A 64 -0.95 2.76 -14.73
C VAL A 64 0.08 2.54 -15.83
N ARG A 65 0.03 3.40 -16.84
CA ARG A 65 1.05 3.52 -17.89
C ARG A 65 1.69 4.89 -17.79
N VAL A 66 3.01 4.92 -17.56
CA VAL A 66 3.81 6.16 -17.51
C VAL A 66 4.51 6.36 -18.85
N SER A 67 4.47 7.58 -19.37
CA SER A 67 5.08 7.95 -20.65
C SER A 67 5.52 9.43 -20.68
N GLY A 68 6.22 9.84 -21.74
CA GLY A 68 6.75 11.20 -21.90
C GLY A 68 7.96 11.47 -21.00
N ASP A 69 9.16 11.53 -21.61
CA ASP A 69 10.45 11.81 -20.94
C ASP A 69 10.66 10.98 -19.66
N VAL A 70 10.50 9.65 -19.78
CA VAL A 70 10.48 8.77 -18.62
C VAL A 70 11.85 8.66 -17.96
N VAL A 71 11.92 9.02 -16.67
CA VAL A 71 13.08 8.81 -15.78
C VAL A 71 12.81 7.58 -14.91
N ARG A 72 13.84 6.73 -14.74
CA ARG A 72 13.78 5.50 -13.94
C ARG A 72 14.67 5.56 -12.73
N GLY A 73 14.16 5.13 -11.58
CA GLY A 73 14.92 4.80 -10.37
C GLY A 73 14.83 3.30 -10.06
N GLY A 74 15.33 2.90 -8.91
CA GLY A 74 15.31 1.50 -8.46
C GLY A 74 13.90 1.00 -8.13
N ASP A 75 13.07 1.84 -7.53
CA ASP A 75 11.75 1.51 -6.97
C ASP A 75 10.61 2.33 -7.59
N LYS A 76 10.93 3.32 -8.42
CA LYS A 76 9.95 4.25 -9.02
C LYS A 76 10.35 4.71 -10.41
N VAL A 77 9.36 5.24 -11.10
CA VAL A 77 9.50 5.93 -12.39
C VAL A 77 8.73 7.24 -12.34
N ALA A 78 9.17 8.20 -13.13
CA ALA A 78 8.44 9.45 -13.36
C ALA A 78 8.36 9.73 -14.85
N GLY A 79 7.25 10.31 -15.32
CA GLY A 79 7.05 10.73 -16.69
C GLY A 79 6.19 11.97 -16.78
N ARG A 80 6.01 12.53 -17.97
CA ARG A 80 5.09 13.66 -18.18
C ARG A 80 3.62 13.23 -18.12
N THR A 81 3.32 11.99 -18.48
CA THR A 81 1.95 11.47 -18.58
C THR A 81 1.81 10.19 -17.80
N ARG A 82 0.69 10.05 -17.11
CA ARG A 82 0.26 8.83 -16.45
C ARG A 82 -1.19 8.54 -16.81
N GLU A 83 -1.41 7.46 -17.55
CA GLU A 83 -2.71 6.90 -17.86
C GLU A 83 -3.10 5.90 -16.77
N CYS A 84 -4.30 6.02 -16.23
CA CYS A 84 -4.87 5.02 -15.32
C CYS A 84 -5.61 3.97 -16.16
N LEU A 85 -5.08 2.76 -16.25
CA LEU A 85 -5.69 1.69 -17.05
C LEU A 85 -6.92 1.10 -16.34
N TRP A 86 -6.82 0.88 -15.05
CA TRP A 86 -7.88 0.44 -14.16
C TRP A 86 -7.53 0.75 -12.71
N MET A 87 -8.53 0.72 -11.85
CA MET A 87 -8.37 0.89 -10.42
C MET A 87 -9.32 0.00 -9.62
N VAL A 88 -8.95 -0.31 -8.39
CA VAL A 88 -9.73 -1.15 -7.47
C VAL A 88 -9.51 -0.69 -6.04
N ASP A 89 -10.53 -0.85 -5.19
CA ASP A 89 -10.34 -0.76 -3.74
C ASP A 89 -9.52 -1.97 -3.26
N ALA A 90 -8.30 -1.71 -2.82
CA ALA A 90 -7.39 -2.71 -2.29
C ALA A 90 -7.43 -2.81 -0.75
N ALA A 91 -8.31 -2.06 -0.06
CA ALA A 91 -8.36 -2.07 1.40
C ALA A 91 -8.50 -3.48 2.01
N PRO A 92 -9.37 -4.39 1.49
CA PRO A 92 -9.45 -5.74 2.02
C PRO A 92 -8.14 -6.52 1.85
N ALA A 93 -7.53 -6.44 0.66
CA ALA A 93 -6.27 -7.13 0.37
C ALA A 93 -5.10 -6.57 1.20
N LEU A 94 -5.05 -5.25 1.41
CA LEU A 94 -4.03 -4.60 2.22
C LEU A 94 -4.15 -4.99 3.70
N ARG A 95 -5.37 -5.12 4.22
CA ARG A 95 -5.60 -5.60 5.59
C ARG A 95 -5.12 -7.05 5.76
N MET A 96 -5.50 -7.93 4.85
CA MET A 96 -5.04 -9.33 4.86
C MET A 96 -3.50 -9.40 4.79
N PHE A 97 -2.89 -8.66 3.87
CA PHE A 97 -1.44 -8.59 3.72
C PHE A 97 -0.73 -8.15 5.01
N ALA A 98 -1.28 -7.16 5.72
CA ALA A 98 -0.71 -6.69 6.99
C ALA A 98 -0.75 -7.78 8.07
N VAL A 99 -1.87 -8.51 8.20
CA VAL A 99 -2.01 -9.63 9.15
C VAL A 99 -1.06 -10.76 8.80
N ASP A 100 -0.96 -11.15 7.52
CA ASP A 100 -0.05 -12.18 7.03
C ASP A 100 1.42 -11.83 7.30
N CYS A 101 1.82 -10.57 7.06
CA CYS A 101 3.17 -10.11 7.37
C CYS A 101 3.51 -10.27 8.85
N ARG A 102 2.57 -9.91 9.73
CA ARG A 102 2.75 -10.05 11.18
C ARG A 102 2.83 -11.51 11.61
N ALA A 103 1.96 -12.35 11.10
CA ALA A 103 1.97 -13.80 11.38
C ALA A 103 3.29 -14.45 10.96
N ARG A 104 3.78 -14.13 9.76
CA ARG A 104 5.08 -14.62 9.24
C ARG A 104 6.26 -14.10 10.07
N GLN A 105 6.21 -12.86 10.54
CA GLN A 105 7.25 -12.29 11.41
C GLN A 105 7.31 -13.06 12.73
N ILE A 106 6.18 -13.32 13.39
CA ILE A 106 6.10 -14.11 14.62
C ILE A 106 6.66 -15.52 14.40
N ALA A 107 6.23 -16.19 13.34
CA ALA A 107 6.74 -17.52 13.00
C ALA A 107 8.26 -17.52 12.77
N THR A 108 8.80 -16.46 12.15
CA THR A 108 10.24 -16.32 11.91
C THR A 108 11.01 -16.13 13.22
N TYR A 109 10.51 -15.31 14.13
CA TYR A 109 11.14 -15.11 15.45
C TYR A 109 11.15 -16.39 16.26
N ARG A 110 10.06 -17.18 16.27
CA ARG A 110 10.01 -18.50 16.94
C ARG A 110 11.04 -19.47 16.38
N ARG A 111 11.20 -19.54 15.07
CA ARG A 111 12.24 -20.37 14.45
C ARG A 111 13.66 -19.96 14.84
N ARG A 112 13.87 -18.70 15.21
CA ARG A 112 15.15 -18.17 15.72
C ARG A 112 15.30 -18.30 17.23
N GLY A 113 14.39 -19.01 17.91
CA GLY A 113 14.42 -19.20 19.37
C GLY A 113 13.94 -18.00 20.19
N VAL A 114 13.37 -16.97 19.54
CA VAL A 114 12.82 -15.82 20.27
C VAL A 114 11.50 -16.22 20.92
N ARG A 115 11.38 -16.00 22.22
CA ARG A 115 10.14 -16.22 22.96
C ARG A 115 9.12 -15.14 22.59
N ILE A 116 7.97 -15.55 22.10
CA ILE A 116 6.85 -14.66 21.75
C ILE A 116 5.71 -14.90 22.75
N ASP A 117 5.17 -13.83 23.29
CA ASP A 117 4.01 -13.89 24.19
C ASP A 117 2.81 -14.56 23.48
N PRO A 118 2.12 -15.54 24.11
CA PRO A 118 0.97 -16.22 23.52
C PRO A 118 -0.18 -15.28 23.11
N ARG A 119 -0.29 -14.10 23.73
CA ARG A 119 -1.29 -13.10 23.36
C ARG A 119 -1.12 -12.57 21.95
N ALA A 120 0.10 -12.63 21.40
CA ALA A 120 0.34 -12.27 20.00
C ALA A 120 -0.40 -13.19 19.02
N ASP A 121 -0.56 -14.50 19.34
CA ASP A 121 -1.34 -15.42 18.52
C ASP A 121 -2.83 -15.11 18.61
N ALA A 122 -3.33 -14.80 19.80
CA ALA A 122 -4.73 -14.40 19.99
C ALA A 122 -5.06 -13.13 19.19
N ALA A 123 -4.16 -12.13 19.18
CA ALA A 123 -4.34 -10.92 18.39
C ALA A 123 -4.35 -11.21 16.87
N ILE A 124 -3.49 -12.10 16.38
CA ILE A 124 -3.48 -12.53 14.97
C ILE A 124 -4.76 -13.29 14.65
N ALA A 125 -5.20 -14.21 15.50
CA ALA A 125 -6.44 -14.96 15.30
C ALA A 125 -7.67 -14.04 15.27
N ALA A 126 -7.75 -13.06 16.17
CA ALA A 126 -8.80 -12.05 16.18
C ALA A 126 -8.79 -11.20 14.89
N ALA A 127 -7.61 -10.82 14.40
CA ALA A 127 -7.48 -10.06 13.15
C ALA A 127 -7.97 -10.87 11.93
N TYR A 128 -7.63 -12.14 11.82
CA TYR A 128 -8.17 -13.02 10.77
C TYR A 128 -9.69 -13.22 10.92
N GLY A 129 -10.18 -13.42 12.14
CA GLY A 129 -11.61 -13.52 12.42
C GLY A 129 -12.38 -12.27 11.98
N TYR A 130 -11.82 -11.07 12.23
CA TYR A 130 -12.40 -9.81 11.76
C TYR A 130 -12.48 -9.76 10.22
N LEU A 131 -11.41 -10.16 9.53
CA LEU A 131 -11.39 -10.20 8.07
C LEU A 131 -12.38 -11.22 7.50
N ALA A 132 -12.65 -12.30 8.24
CA ALA A 132 -13.67 -13.31 7.92
C ALA A 132 -15.10 -12.92 8.36
N GLY A 133 -15.27 -11.79 9.07
CA GLY A 133 -16.57 -11.36 9.58
C GLY A 133 -17.07 -12.11 10.82
N THR A 134 -16.22 -12.88 11.49
CA THR A 134 -16.59 -13.70 12.67
C THR A 134 -16.20 -13.03 14.00
N VAL A 135 -15.44 -11.96 13.97
CA VAL A 135 -14.96 -11.20 15.14
C VAL A 135 -15.19 -9.70 14.89
N THR A 136 -15.57 -8.96 15.93
CA THR A 136 -15.80 -7.52 15.86
C THR A 136 -14.49 -6.72 15.95
N LEU A 137 -14.50 -5.48 15.48
CA LEU A 137 -13.36 -4.58 15.63
C LEU A 137 -13.00 -4.30 17.11
N ALA A 138 -13.99 -4.30 18.00
CA ALA A 138 -13.77 -4.13 19.44
C ALA A 138 -12.95 -5.29 20.02
N GLU A 139 -13.26 -6.52 19.63
CA GLU A 139 -12.51 -7.71 20.07
C GLU A 139 -11.08 -7.71 19.52
N VAL A 140 -10.87 -7.28 18.28
CA VAL A 140 -9.51 -7.12 17.72
C VAL A 140 -8.70 -6.10 18.50
N ARG A 141 -9.30 -4.96 18.85
CA ARG A 141 -8.65 -3.94 19.67
C ARG A 141 -8.29 -4.46 21.05
N ALA A 142 -9.22 -5.11 21.73
CA ALA A 142 -8.96 -5.72 23.04
C ALA A 142 -7.81 -6.74 23.02
N ALA A 143 -7.74 -7.58 21.99
CA ALA A 143 -6.65 -8.54 21.83
C ALA A 143 -5.29 -7.85 21.56
N ALA A 144 -5.27 -6.77 20.77
CA ALA A 144 -4.07 -5.97 20.52
C ALA A 144 -3.58 -5.28 21.81
N ASP A 145 -4.48 -4.65 22.57
CA ASP A 145 -4.16 -3.95 23.83
C ASP A 145 -3.58 -4.92 24.88
N ALA A 146 -4.14 -6.14 24.99
CA ALA A 146 -3.59 -7.18 25.85
C ALA A 146 -2.14 -7.56 25.48
N THR A 147 -1.79 -7.51 24.21
CA THR A 147 -0.42 -7.77 23.73
C THR A 147 0.51 -6.61 24.10
N HIS A 148 0.08 -5.37 23.97
CA HIS A 148 0.88 -4.18 24.34
C HIS A 148 1.13 -4.10 25.84
N ALA A 149 0.11 -4.35 26.67
CA ALA A 149 0.25 -4.37 28.13
C ALA A 149 1.30 -5.40 28.60
N ALA A 150 1.44 -6.53 27.91
CA ALA A 150 2.45 -7.54 28.21
C ALA A 150 3.88 -7.13 27.85
N ALA A 151 4.06 -6.28 26.87
CA ALA A 151 5.37 -5.81 26.47
C ALA A 151 5.93 -4.71 27.39
N ALA A 152 5.05 -4.11 28.21
CA ALA A 152 5.38 -3.04 29.17
C ALA A 152 5.62 -3.54 30.61
N ALA A 153 5.38 -4.82 30.88
CA ALA A 153 5.54 -5.48 32.18
C ALA A 153 6.81 -6.34 32.23
#